data_85bf99d87b43db6a7dbc6e8c27eefd0c
#
_entry.id   85bf99d87b43db6a7dbc6e8c27eefd0c
#
_cell.length_a   1.000
_cell.length_b   1.000
_cell.length_c   1.000
_cell.angle_alpha   90.00
_cell.angle_beta   90.00
_cell.angle_gamma   90.00
#
_symmetry.space_group_name_H-M   'P 1'
#
loop_
_entity.id
_entity.type
_entity.pdbx_description
1 polymer ?
#
loop_
_entity_poly.entity_id
_entity_poly.type
_entity_poly.pdbx_seq_one_letter_code
_entity_poly.pdbx_strand_id
1 'polypeptide(L)'
;MTQQQTQAAASNAGAKNPVLEVRDLCVSYGKVEALTHASLTVGEGQIVTVIGPNGAGKTTMLSAIMGVLGSKGQVAFDGTLEVVPEVERMVARGMNLVPEKRELFGEMSVEDNLVLGAFQRYRMGKRDHAQTLEEVYALFPRLKERRDQAAGTMSGGERQMLAVGRALMAKPKLLMLDEPSLGLAPLIVR
;
A
#
# COMPACT_ATOMS: atom_id res chain seq x y z
N MET A 1 5.16 -34.14 7.18
CA MET A 1 5.42 -32.81 6.65
C MET A 1 4.06 -32.11 6.58
N THR A 2 3.77 -31.30 7.57
CA THR A 2 2.42 -30.78 7.83
C THR A 2 2.26 -29.50 7.02
N GLN A 3 1.38 -29.50 6.03
CA GLN A 3 0.95 -28.32 5.31
C GLN A 3 0.15 -27.42 6.27
N GLN A 4 0.75 -26.35 6.73
CA GLN A 4 0.01 -25.28 7.41
C GLN A 4 -0.69 -24.43 6.33
N GLN A 5 -1.97 -24.69 6.15
CA GLN A 5 -2.87 -23.85 5.36
C GLN A 5 -2.98 -22.48 6.03
N THR A 6 -2.52 -21.45 5.35
CA THR A 6 -2.79 -20.06 5.72
C THR A 6 -4.27 -19.78 5.45
N GLN A 7 -5.11 -19.91 6.47
CA GLN A 7 -6.49 -19.44 6.40
C GLN A 7 -6.49 -17.92 6.55
N ALA A 8 -6.62 -17.20 5.42
CA ALA A 8 -7.06 -15.83 5.42
C ALA A 8 -8.56 -15.81 5.76
N ALA A 9 -8.90 -15.71 7.03
CA ALA A 9 -10.27 -15.55 7.47
C ALA A 9 -10.72 -14.10 7.21
N ALA A 10 -11.16 -13.80 6.01
CA ALA A 10 -11.90 -12.60 5.68
C ALA A 10 -13.30 -13.00 5.25
N SER A 11 -14.18 -13.27 6.21
CA SER A 11 -15.62 -13.37 5.96
C SER A 11 -16.21 -11.95 5.92
N ASN A 12 -16.44 -11.42 4.73
CA ASN A 12 -17.45 -10.37 4.57
C ASN A 12 -18.16 -10.50 3.23
N ALA A 13 -19.07 -11.46 3.13
CA ALA A 13 -20.05 -11.55 2.09
C ALA A 13 -21.11 -10.46 2.32
N GLY A 14 -21.01 -9.30 1.63
CA GLY A 14 -22.06 -8.30 1.75
C GLY A 14 -21.78 -6.89 1.21
N ALA A 15 -20.60 -6.56 0.75
CA ALA A 15 -20.37 -5.23 0.16
C ALA A 15 -20.94 -5.21 -1.27
N LYS A 16 -21.92 -4.35 -1.53
CA LYS A 16 -22.61 -4.26 -2.84
C LYS A 16 -21.71 -3.88 -4.01
N ASN A 17 -20.53 -3.29 -3.78
CA ASN A 17 -19.49 -3.06 -4.79
C ASN A 17 -18.14 -3.00 -4.05
N PRO A 18 -17.34 -4.06 -4.01
CA PRO A 18 -16.04 -4.04 -3.38
C PRO A 18 -15.07 -3.11 -4.15
N VAL A 19 -14.25 -2.36 -3.40
CA VAL A 19 -13.16 -1.57 -3.97
C VAL A 19 -12.07 -2.49 -4.52
N LEU A 20 -11.78 -3.59 -3.79
CA LEU A 20 -10.86 -4.63 -4.22
C LEU A 20 -11.48 -6.01 -4.02
N GLU A 21 -11.39 -6.84 -5.04
CA GLU A 21 -11.73 -8.25 -4.96
C GLU A 21 -10.60 -9.08 -5.55
N VAL A 22 -10.09 -10.02 -4.78
CA VAL A 22 -9.03 -10.96 -5.16
C VAL A 22 -9.58 -12.36 -5.02
N ARG A 23 -9.47 -13.17 -6.08
CA ARG A 23 -9.94 -14.56 -6.12
C ARG A 23 -8.84 -15.49 -6.60
N ASP A 24 -8.60 -16.56 -5.83
CA ASP A 24 -7.68 -17.65 -6.18
C ASP A 24 -6.28 -17.17 -6.60
N LEU A 25 -5.75 -16.14 -5.95
CA LEU A 25 -4.45 -15.57 -6.28
C LEU A 25 -3.35 -16.56 -5.93
N CYS A 26 -2.54 -16.90 -6.93
CA CYS A 26 -1.37 -17.76 -6.79
C CYS A 26 -0.14 -17.06 -7.35
N VAL A 27 0.97 -17.14 -6.61
CA VAL A 27 2.26 -16.56 -7.02
C VAL A 27 3.37 -17.57 -6.81
N SER A 28 4.24 -17.71 -7.80
CA SER A 28 5.39 -18.62 -7.74
C SER A 28 6.69 -17.87 -8.08
N TYR A 29 7.74 -18.13 -7.33
CA TYR A 29 9.11 -17.74 -7.63
C TYR A 29 9.84 -18.94 -8.26
N GLY A 30 9.86 -18.98 -9.59
CA GLY A 30 10.36 -20.15 -10.32
C GLY A 30 9.50 -21.39 -10.01
N LYS A 31 10.09 -22.37 -9.30
CA LYS A 31 9.39 -23.62 -8.91
C LYS A 31 8.80 -23.59 -7.49
N VAL A 32 8.99 -22.49 -6.75
CA VAL A 32 8.52 -22.37 -5.37
C VAL A 32 7.21 -21.60 -5.35
N GLU A 33 6.14 -22.24 -4.89
CA GLU A 33 4.86 -21.58 -4.65
C GLU A 33 4.97 -20.74 -3.36
N ALA A 34 4.85 -19.41 -3.50
CA ALA A 34 4.92 -18.47 -2.39
C ALA A 34 3.54 -18.04 -1.88
N LEU A 35 2.52 -18.17 -2.74
CA LEU A 35 1.13 -17.88 -2.40
C LEU A 35 0.22 -18.84 -3.19
N THR A 36 -0.73 -19.47 -2.50
CA THR A 36 -1.66 -20.43 -3.11
C THR A 36 -3.09 -20.10 -2.74
N HIS A 37 -3.94 -19.95 -3.77
CA HIS A 37 -5.39 -19.75 -3.66
C HIS A 37 -5.83 -18.68 -2.65
N ALA A 38 -5.08 -17.57 -2.54
CA ALA A 38 -5.45 -16.49 -1.64
C ALA A 38 -6.63 -15.70 -2.20
N SER A 39 -7.60 -15.43 -1.36
CA SER A 39 -8.79 -14.64 -1.73
C SER A 39 -9.09 -13.63 -0.62
N LEU A 40 -9.45 -12.40 -1.00
CA LEU A 40 -9.87 -11.37 -0.08
C LEU A 40 -10.79 -10.36 -0.79
N THR A 41 -11.56 -9.64 0.01
CA THR A 41 -12.44 -8.57 -0.48
C THR A 41 -12.30 -7.37 0.45
N VAL A 42 -12.20 -6.17 -0.13
CA VAL A 42 -12.17 -4.90 0.60
C VAL A 42 -13.31 -4.02 0.09
N GLY A 43 -14.22 -3.66 0.98
CA GLY A 43 -15.30 -2.70 0.70
C GLY A 43 -14.85 -1.24 0.86
N GLU A 44 -15.67 -0.33 0.39
CA GLU A 44 -15.44 1.11 0.60
C GLU A 44 -15.46 1.45 2.10
N GLY A 45 -14.48 2.24 2.55
CA GLY A 45 -14.33 2.63 3.95
C GLY A 45 -13.93 1.50 4.91
N GLN A 46 -13.60 0.31 4.40
CA GLN A 46 -13.16 -0.81 5.23
C GLN A 46 -11.65 -0.82 5.45
N ILE A 47 -11.25 -1.29 6.63
CA ILE A 47 -9.89 -1.66 6.96
C ILE A 47 -9.82 -3.20 7.01
N VAL A 48 -8.99 -3.79 6.16
CA VAL A 48 -8.76 -5.24 6.12
C VAL A 48 -7.31 -5.51 6.51
N THR A 49 -7.11 -6.41 7.47
CA THR A 49 -5.77 -6.79 7.94
C THR A 49 -5.48 -8.23 7.54
N VAL A 50 -4.35 -8.44 6.89
CA VAL A 50 -3.84 -9.77 6.57
C VAL A 50 -2.83 -10.17 7.63
N ILE A 51 -3.15 -11.23 8.38
CA ILE A 51 -2.34 -11.72 9.50
C ILE A 51 -1.70 -13.04 9.11
N GLY A 52 -0.44 -13.22 9.49
CA GLY A 52 0.31 -14.47 9.28
C GLY A 52 1.77 -14.31 9.70
N PRO A 53 2.49 -15.43 9.91
CA PRO A 53 3.91 -15.41 10.27
C PRO A 53 4.76 -14.78 9.14
N ASN A 54 6.02 -14.47 9.45
CA ASN A 54 6.98 -14.07 8.43
C ASN A 54 7.17 -15.21 7.42
N GLY A 55 7.20 -14.86 6.14
CA GLY A 55 7.24 -15.84 5.05
C GLY A 55 5.88 -16.42 4.63
N ALA A 56 4.75 -16.01 5.25
CA ALA A 56 3.41 -16.47 4.85
C ALA A 56 2.89 -15.88 3.52
N GLY A 57 3.70 -15.11 2.80
CA GLY A 57 3.31 -14.56 1.50
C GLY A 57 2.55 -13.22 1.55
N LYS A 58 2.51 -12.51 2.69
CA LYS A 58 1.81 -11.21 2.84
C LYS A 58 2.32 -10.18 1.84
N THR A 59 3.62 -9.89 1.84
CA THR A 59 4.29 -8.99 0.89
C THR A 59 4.10 -9.45 -0.56
N THR A 60 4.20 -10.76 -0.80
CA THR A 60 3.99 -11.37 -2.12
C THR A 60 2.59 -11.10 -2.64
N MET A 61 1.57 -11.24 -1.78
CA MET A 61 0.19 -10.97 -2.14
C MET A 61 -0.03 -9.50 -2.50
N LEU A 62 0.45 -8.56 -1.66
CA LEU A 62 0.34 -7.12 -1.93
C LEU A 62 1.05 -6.73 -3.23
N SER A 63 2.25 -7.28 -3.45
CA SER A 63 3.03 -7.05 -4.68
C SER A 63 2.34 -7.59 -5.93
N ALA A 64 1.68 -8.75 -5.83
CA ALA A 64 0.92 -9.34 -6.93
C ALA A 64 -0.35 -8.54 -7.24
N ILE A 65 -1.10 -8.11 -6.23
CA ILE A 65 -2.28 -7.24 -6.38
C ILE A 65 -1.89 -5.93 -7.07
N MET A 66 -0.75 -5.36 -6.69
CA MET A 66 -0.24 -4.12 -7.28
C MET A 66 0.29 -4.30 -8.71
N GLY A 67 0.57 -5.53 -9.15
CA GLY A 67 1.15 -5.83 -10.45
C GLY A 67 2.69 -5.76 -10.50
N VAL A 68 3.35 -5.72 -9.34
CA VAL A 68 4.83 -5.81 -9.22
C VAL A 68 5.30 -7.23 -9.52
N LEU A 69 4.49 -8.23 -9.15
CA LEU A 69 4.76 -9.64 -9.37
C LEU A 69 3.68 -10.25 -10.28
N GLY A 70 4.10 -11.09 -11.21
CA GLY A 70 3.18 -11.89 -12.00
C GLY A 70 2.44 -12.90 -11.14
N SER A 71 1.14 -13.06 -11.38
CA SER A 71 0.27 -13.96 -10.62
C SER A 71 -0.71 -14.69 -11.52
N LYS A 72 -1.31 -15.76 -10.99
CA LYS A 72 -2.50 -16.40 -11.53
C LYS A 72 -3.67 -16.10 -10.60
N GLY A 73 -4.90 -16.17 -11.10
CA GLY A 73 -6.10 -15.82 -10.37
C GLY A 73 -6.72 -14.54 -10.91
N GLN A 74 -7.55 -13.90 -10.11
CA GLN A 74 -8.29 -12.71 -10.51
C GLN A 74 -8.11 -11.60 -9.52
N VAL A 75 -7.84 -10.39 -10.02
CA VAL A 75 -7.81 -9.14 -9.25
C VAL A 75 -8.82 -8.20 -9.91
N ALA A 76 -9.85 -7.79 -9.18
CA ALA A 76 -10.76 -6.75 -9.63
C ALA A 76 -10.61 -5.52 -8.74
N PHE A 77 -10.40 -4.36 -9.35
CA PHE A 77 -10.25 -3.09 -8.65
C PHE A 77 -11.27 -2.07 -9.16
N ASP A 78 -12.01 -1.46 -8.23
CA ASP A 78 -13.06 -0.47 -8.54
C ASP A 78 -14.01 -0.99 -9.64
N GLY A 79 -14.51 -2.21 -9.47
CA GLY A 79 -15.45 -2.90 -10.37
C GLY A 79 -14.87 -3.40 -11.70
N THR A 80 -13.57 -3.23 -11.95
CA THR A 80 -12.93 -3.66 -13.20
C THR A 80 -11.98 -4.83 -12.95
N LEU A 81 -12.15 -5.93 -13.70
CA LEU A 81 -11.25 -7.07 -13.67
C LEU A 81 -9.91 -6.70 -14.35
N GLU A 82 -8.83 -6.87 -13.63
CA GLU A 82 -7.46 -6.72 -14.12
C GLU A 82 -6.92 -8.08 -14.53
N VAL A 83 -6.89 -8.34 -15.83
CA VAL A 83 -6.40 -9.62 -16.38
C VAL A 83 -4.91 -9.79 -16.10
N VAL A 84 -4.15 -8.71 -16.26
CA VAL A 84 -2.75 -8.59 -15.86
C VAL A 84 -2.61 -7.25 -15.16
N PRO A 85 -2.52 -7.20 -13.83
CA PRO A 85 -2.26 -5.96 -13.12
C PRO A 85 -0.93 -5.34 -13.58
N GLU A 86 -0.94 -4.04 -13.84
CA GLU A 86 0.26 -3.25 -14.19
C GLU A 86 0.37 -2.07 -13.23
N VAL A 87 1.54 -1.89 -12.63
CA VAL A 87 1.78 -0.90 -11.56
C VAL A 87 1.29 0.49 -11.95
N GLU A 88 1.68 0.98 -13.13
CA GLU A 88 1.34 2.32 -13.60
C GLU A 88 -0.18 2.50 -13.75
N ARG A 89 -0.87 1.47 -14.24
CA ARG A 89 -2.32 1.48 -14.40
C ARG A 89 -3.03 1.43 -13.05
N MET A 90 -2.56 0.59 -12.13
CA MET A 90 -3.14 0.49 -10.78
C MET A 90 -2.98 1.81 -10.01
N VAL A 91 -1.78 2.44 -10.08
CA VAL A 91 -1.53 3.77 -9.48
C VAL A 91 -2.41 4.83 -10.13
N ALA A 92 -2.52 4.86 -11.46
CA ALA A 92 -3.34 5.85 -12.16
C ALA A 92 -4.82 5.75 -11.78
N ARG A 93 -5.30 4.55 -11.42
CA ARG A 93 -6.68 4.32 -10.96
C ARG A 93 -6.88 4.58 -9.46
N GLY A 94 -5.81 4.84 -8.72
CA GLY A 94 -5.86 5.21 -7.30
C GLY A 94 -5.58 4.08 -6.33
N MET A 95 -4.85 3.04 -6.73
CA MET A 95 -4.29 2.04 -5.82
C MET A 95 -2.85 2.40 -5.49
N ASN A 96 -2.50 2.45 -4.20
CA ASN A 96 -1.14 2.71 -3.76
C ASN A 96 -0.67 1.65 -2.76
N LEU A 97 0.62 1.33 -2.83
CA LEU A 97 1.30 0.43 -1.91
C LEU A 97 2.45 1.18 -1.22
N VAL A 98 2.47 1.15 0.11
CA VAL A 98 3.64 1.53 0.91
C VAL A 98 4.39 0.24 1.26
N PRO A 99 5.57 0.00 0.65
CA PRO A 99 6.33 -1.22 0.89
C PRO A 99 7.04 -1.17 2.26
N GLU A 100 7.44 -2.33 2.77
CA GLU A 100 8.18 -2.47 4.03
C GLU A 100 9.42 -1.57 4.09
N LYS A 101 10.19 -1.48 3.00
CA LYS A 101 11.40 -0.65 2.90
C LYS A 101 11.14 0.84 2.74
N ARG A 102 9.85 1.26 2.64
CA ARG A 102 9.39 2.65 2.52
C ARG A 102 9.82 3.39 1.24
N GLU A 103 10.94 3.03 0.63
CA GLU A 103 11.48 3.57 -0.64
C GLU A 103 11.47 5.11 -0.68
N LEU A 104 11.97 5.75 0.40
CA LEU A 104 12.11 7.20 0.50
C LEU A 104 13.40 7.67 -0.17
N PHE A 105 13.36 8.88 -0.72
CA PHE A 105 14.54 9.56 -1.26
C PHE A 105 15.26 10.28 -0.10
N GLY A 106 16.28 9.65 0.46
CA GLY A 106 16.96 10.08 1.68
C GLY A 106 17.60 11.46 1.59
N GLU A 107 18.15 11.81 0.42
CA GLU A 107 18.81 13.08 0.16
C GLU A 107 17.82 14.25 -0.07
N MET A 108 16.57 13.93 -0.36
CA MET A 108 15.53 14.93 -0.58
C MET A 108 14.90 15.34 0.76
N SER A 109 14.34 16.55 0.79
CA SER A 109 13.59 17.03 1.95
C SER A 109 12.32 16.19 2.20
N VAL A 110 11.74 16.33 3.39
CA VAL A 110 10.44 15.76 3.74
C VAL A 110 9.37 16.28 2.76
N GLU A 111 9.33 17.59 2.50
CA GLU A 111 8.36 18.21 1.61
C GLU A 111 8.51 17.71 0.17
N ASP A 112 9.73 17.62 -0.35
CA ASP A 112 9.96 17.11 -1.71
C ASP A 112 9.49 15.63 -1.84
N ASN A 113 9.79 14.79 -0.84
CA ASN A 113 9.27 13.41 -0.81
C ASN A 113 7.74 13.38 -0.86
N LEU A 114 7.04 14.26 -0.12
CA LEU A 114 5.59 14.35 -0.16
C LEU A 114 5.09 14.81 -1.52
N VAL A 115 5.65 15.89 -2.06
CA VAL A 115 5.23 16.46 -3.35
C VAL A 115 5.38 15.45 -4.49
N LEU A 116 6.42 14.62 -4.49
CA LEU A 116 6.57 13.52 -5.44
C LEU A 116 5.39 12.54 -5.43
N GLY A 117 4.74 12.33 -4.28
CA GLY A 117 3.55 11.49 -4.18
C GLY A 117 2.36 12.01 -4.99
N ALA A 118 2.29 13.31 -5.27
CA ALA A 118 1.26 13.92 -6.11
C ALA A 118 1.54 13.82 -7.63
N PHE A 119 2.68 13.25 -8.05
CA PHE A 119 3.15 13.27 -9.44
C PHE A 119 2.10 12.74 -10.43
N GLN A 120 1.47 11.60 -10.13
CA GLN A 120 0.46 11.02 -11.02
C GLN A 120 -0.75 11.94 -11.17
N ARG A 121 -1.21 12.55 -10.08
CA ARG A 121 -2.31 13.53 -10.11
C ARG A 121 -1.94 14.76 -10.94
N TYR A 122 -0.70 15.23 -10.79
CA TYR A 122 -0.18 16.35 -11.59
C TYR A 122 -0.17 16.02 -13.08
N ARG A 123 0.26 14.81 -13.48
CA ARG A 123 0.18 14.33 -14.88
C ARG A 123 -1.25 14.29 -15.40
N MET A 124 -2.23 13.98 -14.55
CA MET A 124 -3.66 14.00 -14.89
C MET A 124 -4.28 15.41 -14.90
N GLY A 125 -3.47 16.48 -14.80
CA GLY A 125 -3.92 17.86 -14.83
C GLY A 125 -4.45 18.41 -13.49
N LYS A 126 -4.41 17.64 -12.41
CA LYS A 126 -4.79 18.12 -11.07
C LYS A 126 -3.71 19.04 -10.51
N ARG A 127 -4.12 20.21 -9.98
CA ARG A 127 -3.19 21.23 -9.47
C ARG A 127 -3.45 21.54 -7.98
N ASP A 128 -4.03 20.59 -7.25
CA ASP A 128 -4.43 20.70 -5.85
C ASP A 128 -3.37 20.15 -4.86
N HIS A 129 -2.12 19.97 -5.32
CA HIS A 129 -1.05 19.38 -4.48
C HIS A 129 -0.76 20.21 -3.23
N ALA A 130 -0.83 21.54 -3.28
CA ALA A 130 -0.62 22.39 -2.12
C ALA A 130 -1.69 22.18 -1.04
N GLN A 131 -2.97 22.09 -1.44
CA GLN A 131 -4.06 21.76 -0.52
C GLN A 131 -3.88 20.36 0.06
N THR A 132 -3.55 19.37 -0.77
CA THR A 132 -3.32 18.00 -0.31
C THR A 132 -2.15 17.90 0.66
N LEU A 133 -1.09 18.70 0.44
CA LEU A 133 0.06 18.78 1.34
C LEU A 133 -0.36 19.28 2.74
N GLU A 134 -1.19 20.32 2.82
CA GLU A 134 -1.72 20.79 4.11
C GLU A 134 -2.62 19.73 4.78
N GLU A 135 -3.42 18.98 4.02
CA GLU A 135 -4.21 17.85 4.53
C GLU A 135 -3.28 16.78 5.15
N VAL A 136 -2.18 16.44 4.49
CA VAL A 136 -1.17 15.49 5.01
C VAL A 136 -0.46 16.04 6.24
N TYR A 137 -0.13 17.32 6.27
CA TYR A 137 0.49 17.97 7.44
C TYR A 137 -0.47 18.02 8.64
N ALA A 138 -1.77 18.16 8.39
CA ALA A 138 -2.77 18.09 9.46
C ALA A 138 -2.83 16.68 10.09
N LEU A 139 -2.65 15.61 9.30
CA LEU A 139 -2.56 14.24 9.80
C LEU A 139 -1.22 13.94 10.50
N PHE A 140 -0.13 14.53 9.99
CA PHE A 140 1.23 14.29 10.49
C PHE A 140 1.95 15.61 10.79
N PRO A 141 1.62 16.34 11.88
CA PRO A 141 2.21 17.65 12.19
C PRO A 141 3.73 17.64 12.27
N ARG A 142 4.34 16.51 12.71
CA ARG A 142 5.80 16.36 12.77
C ARG A 142 6.48 16.46 11.41
N LEU A 143 5.79 16.06 10.33
CA LEU A 143 6.33 16.23 8.98
C LEU A 143 6.38 17.70 8.58
N LYS A 144 5.40 18.52 9.00
CA LYS A 144 5.39 19.97 8.77
C LYS A 144 6.52 20.67 9.50
N GLU A 145 6.75 20.31 10.78
CA GLU A 145 7.84 20.86 11.61
C GLU A 145 9.22 20.60 10.99
N ARG A 146 9.36 19.51 10.23
CA ARG A 146 10.62 19.03 9.67
C ARG A 146 10.65 19.05 8.14
N ARG A 147 9.78 19.86 7.52
CA ARG A 147 9.58 19.86 6.07
C ARG A 147 10.86 20.04 5.25
N ASP A 148 11.78 20.86 5.76
CA ASP A 148 13.06 21.19 5.09
C ASP A 148 14.18 20.20 5.45
N GLN A 149 13.92 19.21 6.35
CA GLN A 149 14.92 18.24 6.80
C GLN A 149 15.08 17.12 5.75
N ALA A 150 16.32 16.65 5.53
CA ALA A 150 16.60 15.50 4.68
C ALA A 150 15.95 14.22 5.26
N ALA A 151 15.18 13.50 4.44
CA ALA A 151 14.39 12.33 4.88
C ALA A 151 15.26 11.21 5.47
N GLY A 152 16.51 11.07 5.01
CA GLY A 152 17.46 10.07 5.51
C GLY A 152 17.86 10.27 6.97
N THR A 153 17.74 11.50 7.50
CA THR A 153 18.11 11.85 8.89
C THR A 153 16.97 11.66 9.89
N MET A 154 15.77 11.29 9.43
CA MET A 154 14.60 11.08 10.26
C MET A 154 14.65 9.75 11.01
N SER A 155 13.96 9.68 12.14
CA SER A 155 13.76 8.44 12.90
C SER A 155 12.94 7.41 12.09
N GLY A 156 12.96 6.12 12.50
CA GLY A 156 12.20 5.07 11.84
C GLY A 156 10.69 5.35 11.79
N GLY A 157 10.13 5.88 12.88
CA GLY A 157 8.71 6.25 12.96
C GLY A 157 8.36 7.43 12.06
N GLU A 158 9.20 8.47 12.03
CA GLU A 158 8.99 9.63 11.16
C GLU A 158 9.11 9.25 9.68
N ARG A 159 10.05 8.37 9.32
CA ARG A 159 10.13 7.81 7.96
C ARG A 159 8.89 7.00 7.59
N GLN A 160 8.27 6.30 8.55
CA GLN A 160 7.01 5.60 8.30
C GLN A 160 5.87 6.58 8.03
N MET A 161 5.75 7.64 8.85
CA MET A 161 4.77 8.71 8.61
C MET A 161 4.98 9.37 7.24
N LEU A 162 6.23 9.64 6.86
CA LEU A 162 6.58 10.21 5.57
C LEU A 162 6.20 9.31 4.40
N ALA A 163 6.45 8.01 4.49
CA ALA A 163 6.07 7.04 3.44
C ALA A 163 4.55 6.96 3.25
N VAL A 164 3.80 6.92 4.37
CA VAL A 164 2.33 6.97 4.33
C VAL A 164 1.84 8.32 3.80
N GLY A 165 2.39 9.43 4.30
CA GLY A 165 2.06 10.78 3.83
C GLY A 165 2.27 10.94 2.32
N ARG A 166 3.41 10.46 1.79
CA ARG A 166 3.70 10.45 0.36
C ARG A 166 2.65 9.67 -0.44
N ALA A 167 2.22 8.51 0.06
CA ALA A 167 1.17 7.74 -0.60
C ALA A 167 -0.19 8.46 -0.57
N LEU A 168 -0.52 9.17 0.53
CA LEU A 168 -1.75 9.95 0.65
C LEU A 168 -1.80 11.16 -0.29
N MET A 169 -0.65 11.73 -0.69
CA MET A 169 -0.57 12.81 -1.68
C MET A 169 -1.20 12.41 -3.03
N ALA A 170 -1.25 11.13 -3.36
CA ALA A 170 -1.93 10.62 -4.54
C ALA A 170 -3.47 10.60 -4.39
N LYS A 171 -4.03 10.87 -3.21
CA LYS A 171 -5.47 10.70 -2.87
C LYS A 171 -5.99 9.32 -3.30
N PRO A 172 -5.42 8.22 -2.78
CA PRO A 172 -5.74 6.88 -3.25
C PRO A 172 -7.17 6.49 -2.85
N LYS A 173 -7.81 5.66 -3.70
CA LYS A 173 -9.05 4.94 -3.37
C LYS A 173 -8.78 3.74 -2.47
N LEU A 174 -7.60 3.12 -2.65
CA LEU A 174 -7.11 2.01 -1.85
C LEU A 174 -5.65 2.23 -1.50
N LEU A 175 -5.35 2.20 -0.20
CA LEU A 175 -4.00 2.25 0.33
C LEU A 175 -3.66 0.89 0.96
N MET A 176 -2.63 0.26 0.43
CA MET A 176 -2.06 -0.98 0.97
C MET A 176 -0.78 -0.64 1.74
N LEU A 177 -0.62 -1.22 2.93
CA LEU A 177 0.55 -1.02 3.79
C LEU A 177 1.18 -2.39 4.07
N ASP A 178 2.46 -2.53 3.75
CA ASP A 178 3.23 -3.72 4.08
C ASP A 178 4.04 -3.49 5.35
N GLU A 179 3.81 -4.34 6.37
CA GLU A 179 4.45 -4.27 7.69
C GLU A 179 4.47 -2.84 8.29
N PRO A 180 3.31 -2.17 8.43
CA PRO A 180 3.24 -0.75 8.82
C PRO A 180 3.79 -0.46 10.22
N SER A 181 3.85 -1.45 11.10
CA SER A 181 4.38 -1.34 12.46
C SER A 181 5.90 -1.46 12.54
N LEU A 182 6.57 -1.87 11.46
CA LEU A 182 8.02 -2.08 11.47
C LEU A 182 8.76 -0.75 11.66
N GLY A 183 9.53 -0.65 12.74
CA GLY A 183 10.28 0.56 13.10
C GLY A 183 9.48 1.61 13.90
N LEU A 184 8.24 1.30 14.29
CA LEU A 184 7.52 2.06 15.30
C LEU A 184 7.93 1.57 16.70
N ALA A 185 8.17 2.51 17.63
CA ALA A 185 8.35 2.15 19.02
C ALA A 185 7.06 1.50 19.57
N PRO A 186 7.13 0.45 20.43
CA PRO A 186 5.95 -0.27 20.93
C PRO A 186 4.85 0.59 21.56
N LEU A 187 5.19 1.82 21.98
CA LEU A 187 4.26 2.79 22.58
C LEU A 187 3.36 3.52 21.56
N ILE A 188 3.65 3.41 20.25
CA ILE A 188 2.89 4.10 19.19
C ILE A 188 1.83 3.17 18.57
N VAL A 189 1.87 1.88 18.88
CA VAL A 189 0.99 0.83 18.33
C VAL A 189 -0.20 0.54 19.25
N ARG A 190 -0.73 1.56 19.95
CA ARG A 190 -1.93 1.42 20.78
C ARG A 190 -3.15 2.05 20.14
#